data_e3b1fb362b9d3edc3c908df74f0da2a8
#
_entry.id   e3b1fb362b9d3edc3c908df74f0da2a8
#
_cell.length_a   1.000
_cell.length_b   1.000
_cell.length_c   1.000
_cell.angle_alpha   90.00
_cell.angle_beta   90.00
_cell.angle_gamma   90.00
#
_symmetry.space_group_name_H-M   'P 1'
#
loop_
_entity.id
_entity.type
_entity.pdbx_description
1 polymer ?
#
loop_
_entity_poly.entity_id
_entity_poly.type
_entity_poly.pdbx_seq_one_letter_code
_entity_poly.pdbx_strand_id
1 'polypeptide(L)'
;DSVELITDPSSVESTFGQGELRLQRDLMQAISEYAPGSQVIADGKLYTSQYIKRPPQKVKEWDEWDFVQCENPECGHLNLHRHYPGAPTMDKCGICQHTLSQLKVKTMIKPEYGFIISPEVKKAGSKKPIRTYRGEIYYIGEQKELLDERSLSIGLDLKSMSNDELAVVNSSQFMVCPYCGFSEVSSDFSKQKIKTHNAPNGRKCLNETFTRKSIGHTFKTDVTTLSVNNYLSWEQAYSILYAMLEGLSKAFSIERNDVDGTIDYIYS
;
A
#
# COMPACT_ATOMS: atom_id res chain seq x y z
N ASP A 1 2.58 -10.37 -6.76
CA ASP A 1 3.98 -9.87 -6.67
C ASP A 1 4.48 -10.02 -5.23
N SER A 2 5.56 -10.78 -4.99
CA SER A 2 6.16 -10.92 -3.67
C SER A 2 7.43 -10.11 -3.54
N VAL A 3 7.65 -9.53 -2.35
CA VAL A 3 8.84 -8.75 -2.02
C VAL A 3 9.48 -9.25 -0.72
N GLU A 4 10.72 -8.90 -0.52
CA GLU A 4 11.53 -9.35 0.60
C GLU A 4 11.83 -8.21 1.57
N LEU A 5 11.83 -8.51 2.87
CA LEU A 5 12.49 -7.71 3.89
C LEU A 5 13.91 -8.25 4.07
N ILE A 6 14.90 -7.53 3.57
CA ILE A 6 16.31 -7.92 3.60
C ILE A 6 16.85 -7.76 5.02
N THR A 7 17.30 -8.86 5.61
CA THR A 7 17.75 -8.95 7.00
C THR A 7 19.27 -8.77 7.18
N ASP A 8 20.03 -8.77 6.07
CA ASP A 8 21.44 -8.34 6.08
C ASP A 8 21.65 -7.16 5.15
N PRO A 9 21.74 -5.93 5.70
CA PRO A 9 21.96 -4.73 4.89
C PRO A 9 23.29 -4.73 4.12
N SER A 10 24.28 -5.54 4.50
CA SER A 10 25.56 -5.65 3.78
C SER A 10 25.46 -6.47 2.49
N SER A 11 24.46 -7.34 2.40
CA SER A 11 24.21 -8.20 1.23
C SER A 11 23.48 -7.53 0.08
N VAL A 12 23.07 -6.27 0.25
CA VAL A 12 22.26 -5.53 -0.75
C VAL A 12 22.95 -5.42 -2.12
N GLU A 13 24.28 -5.49 -2.16
CA GLU A 13 25.09 -5.45 -3.40
C GLU A 13 25.43 -6.86 -3.93
N SER A 14 25.26 -7.92 -3.13
CA SER A 14 25.54 -9.30 -3.53
C SER A 14 24.29 -10.03 -4.00
N THR A 15 24.36 -10.68 -5.15
CA THR A 15 23.26 -11.44 -5.75
C THR A 15 23.00 -12.79 -5.07
N PHE A 16 23.88 -13.21 -4.15
CA PHE A 16 23.83 -14.52 -3.50
C PHE A 16 24.30 -14.45 -2.03
N GLY A 17 23.35 -14.32 -1.09
CA GLY A 17 23.59 -14.61 0.32
C GLY A 17 23.30 -16.08 0.62
N GLN A 18 24.29 -16.85 1.01
CA GLN A 18 24.10 -18.23 1.48
C GLN A 18 23.64 -18.21 2.95
N GLY A 19 22.48 -18.78 3.23
CA GLY A 19 22.03 -19.07 4.58
C GLY A 19 21.27 -17.96 5.33
N GLU A 20 20.81 -16.94 4.64
CA GLU A 20 20.06 -15.85 5.25
C GLU A 20 18.57 -16.15 5.39
N LEU A 21 18.00 -15.69 6.51
CA LEU A 21 16.57 -15.70 6.76
C LEU A 21 15.87 -14.83 5.71
N ARG A 22 15.06 -15.46 4.85
CA ARG A 22 14.27 -14.75 3.85
C ARG A 22 12.87 -14.47 4.37
N LEU A 23 12.56 -13.22 4.58
CA LEU A 23 11.24 -12.75 4.99
C LEU A 23 10.50 -12.21 3.76
N GLN A 24 9.73 -13.08 3.10
CA GLN A 24 8.96 -12.74 1.92
C GLN A 24 7.48 -12.55 2.26
N ARG A 25 6.84 -11.60 1.61
CA ARG A 25 5.40 -11.35 1.65
C ARG A 25 4.90 -10.96 0.27
N ASP A 26 3.64 -11.22 0.01
CA ASP A 26 2.96 -10.55 -1.08
C ASP A 26 3.04 -9.04 -0.90
N LEU A 27 3.16 -8.31 -2.01
CA LEU A 27 3.38 -6.86 -1.98
C LEU A 27 2.23 -6.11 -1.28
N MET A 28 1.01 -6.60 -1.43
CA MET A 28 -0.16 -6.03 -0.74
C MET A 28 -0.01 -6.09 0.80
N GLN A 29 0.49 -7.19 1.32
CA GLN A 29 0.77 -7.35 2.75
C GLN A 29 2.02 -6.58 3.17
N ALA A 30 3.07 -6.62 2.35
CA ALA A 30 4.35 -5.98 2.63
C ALA A 30 4.23 -4.47 2.79
N ILE A 31 3.32 -3.82 2.07
CA ILE A 31 3.01 -2.39 2.21
C ILE A 31 2.63 -2.01 3.65
N SER A 32 2.04 -2.93 4.41
CA SER A 32 1.72 -2.74 5.83
C SER A 32 2.78 -3.33 6.75
N GLU A 33 3.16 -4.60 6.52
CA GLU A 33 4.03 -5.35 7.44
C GLU A 33 5.49 -4.91 7.39
N TYR A 34 5.96 -4.47 6.21
CA TYR A 34 7.35 -4.06 5.99
C TYR A 34 7.51 -2.56 5.79
N ALA A 35 6.46 -1.76 6.00
CA ALA A 35 6.57 -0.31 5.98
C ALA A 35 7.67 0.18 6.93
N PRO A 36 8.43 1.23 6.59
CA PRO A 36 9.48 1.77 7.44
C PRO A 36 8.97 2.10 8.84
N GLY A 37 9.63 1.56 9.87
CA GLY A 37 9.21 1.63 11.27
C GLY A 37 8.42 0.41 11.77
N SER A 38 7.89 -0.42 10.89
CA SER A 38 7.25 -1.69 11.28
C SER A 38 8.28 -2.70 11.77
N GLN A 39 7.83 -3.60 12.66
CA GLN A 39 8.68 -4.59 13.27
C GLN A 39 8.23 -6.01 12.95
N VAL A 40 9.18 -6.87 12.70
CA VAL A 40 8.96 -8.31 12.43
C VAL A 40 9.81 -9.14 13.38
N ILE A 41 9.21 -10.16 13.97
CA ILE A 41 9.94 -11.16 14.78
C ILE A 41 10.16 -12.40 13.92
N ALA A 42 11.40 -12.81 13.81
CA ALA A 42 11.79 -14.05 13.16
C ALA A 42 13.08 -14.60 13.80
N ASP A 43 13.19 -15.90 13.92
CA ASP A 43 14.35 -16.59 14.50
C ASP A 43 14.81 -15.97 15.84
N GLY A 44 13.86 -15.65 16.75
CA GLY A 44 14.13 -15.07 18.06
C GLY A 44 14.71 -13.64 18.03
N LYS A 45 14.73 -13.00 16.89
CA LYS A 45 15.21 -11.63 16.69
C LYS A 45 14.08 -10.70 16.29
N LEU A 46 14.22 -9.44 16.66
CA LEU A 46 13.31 -8.35 16.29
C LEU A 46 13.99 -7.49 15.24
N TYR A 47 13.43 -7.48 14.07
CA TYR A 47 13.87 -6.69 12.93
C TYR A 47 12.96 -5.48 12.77
N THR A 48 13.55 -4.30 12.56
CA THR A 48 12.81 -3.06 12.27
C THR A 48 13.08 -2.66 10.83
N SER A 49 12.04 -2.58 10.01
CA SER A 49 12.14 -2.06 8.64
C SER A 49 12.51 -0.58 8.67
N GLN A 50 13.45 -0.16 7.82
CA GLN A 50 13.98 1.21 7.84
C GLN A 50 14.12 1.82 6.45
N TYR A 51 14.35 1.00 5.44
CA TYR A 51 14.65 1.50 4.10
C TYR A 51 13.69 0.90 3.08
N ILE A 52 13.25 1.72 2.13
CA ILE A 52 12.66 1.24 0.86
C ILE A 52 13.83 0.93 -0.06
N LYS A 53 13.99 -0.33 -0.46
CA LYS A 53 15.12 -0.74 -1.30
C LYS A 53 15.11 0.04 -2.61
N ARG A 54 16.27 0.59 -2.94
CA ARG A 54 16.49 1.29 -4.22
C ARG A 54 16.43 0.32 -5.39
N PRO A 55 15.90 0.77 -6.55
CA PRO A 55 16.05 0.03 -7.80
C PRO A 55 17.52 -0.19 -8.14
N PRO A 56 17.83 -1.25 -8.91
CA PRO A 56 19.17 -1.44 -9.47
C PRO A 56 19.59 -0.23 -10.32
N GLN A 57 20.91 0.02 -10.40
CA GLN A 57 21.48 1.17 -11.13
C GLN A 57 20.98 1.32 -12.57
N LYS A 58 20.61 0.22 -13.23
CA LYS A 58 20.06 0.21 -14.59
C LYS A 58 18.67 0.85 -14.68
N VAL A 59 17.87 0.77 -13.62
CA VAL A 59 16.49 1.29 -13.57
C VAL A 59 16.46 2.73 -13.07
N LYS A 60 17.43 3.13 -12.25
CA LYS A 60 17.68 4.47 -11.65
C LYS A 60 16.63 4.93 -10.64
N GLU A 61 15.35 4.90 -10.94
CA GLU A 61 14.28 5.49 -10.13
C GLU A 61 13.24 4.44 -9.73
N TRP A 62 12.52 4.69 -8.63
CA TRP A 62 11.36 3.88 -8.25
C TRP A 62 10.24 4.05 -9.27
N ASP A 63 9.36 3.08 -9.35
CA ASP A 63 8.06 3.25 -10.00
C ASP A 63 7.17 4.09 -9.09
N GLU A 64 6.91 5.33 -9.50
CA GLU A 64 6.17 6.32 -8.71
C GLU A 64 4.83 6.65 -9.38
N TRP A 65 3.82 6.89 -8.55
CA TRP A 65 2.47 7.21 -8.99
C TRP A 65 1.91 8.37 -8.19
N ASP A 66 1.32 9.32 -8.88
CA ASP A 66 0.57 10.39 -8.24
C ASP A 66 -0.87 9.96 -8.02
N PHE A 67 -1.41 10.27 -6.87
CA PHE A 67 -2.77 9.92 -6.51
C PHE A 67 -3.45 11.01 -5.68
N VAL A 68 -4.77 11.08 -5.84
CA VAL A 68 -5.64 11.95 -5.03
C VAL A 68 -7.02 11.32 -4.89
N GLN A 69 -7.52 11.27 -3.68
CA GLN A 69 -8.88 10.83 -3.45
C GLN A 69 -9.86 11.98 -3.73
N CYS A 70 -10.94 11.68 -4.44
CA CYS A 70 -12.00 12.63 -4.70
C CYS A 70 -12.63 13.11 -3.40
N GLU A 71 -12.78 14.43 -3.28
CA GLU A 71 -13.35 15.05 -2.08
C GLU A 71 -14.89 15.11 -2.09
N ASN A 72 -15.51 14.75 -3.19
CA ASN A 72 -16.96 14.58 -3.23
C ASN A 72 -17.34 13.41 -2.31
N PRO A 73 -18.11 13.66 -1.21
CA PRO A 73 -18.49 12.61 -0.27
C PRO A 73 -19.25 11.45 -0.91
N GLU A 74 -19.88 11.72 -2.04
CA GLU A 74 -20.66 10.74 -2.81
C GLU A 74 -19.83 9.94 -3.81
N CYS A 75 -18.53 10.21 -3.91
CA CYS A 75 -17.66 9.56 -4.88
C CYS A 75 -16.48 8.85 -4.21
N GLY A 76 -15.63 9.59 -3.49
CA GLY A 76 -14.48 9.03 -2.79
C GLY A 76 -13.43 8.33 -3.66
N HIS A 77 -13.64 8.30 -5.00
CA HIS A 77 -12.77 7.56 -5.94
C HIS A 77 -11.31 7.98 -5.84
N LEU A 78 -10.40 6.99 -5.87
CA LEU A 78 -8.98 7.25 -5.91
C LEU A 78 -8.52 7.47 -7.36
N ASN A 79 -8.19 8.72 -7.68
CA ASN A 79 -7.62 9.06 -8.98
C ASN A 79 -6.11 8.81 -8.93
N LEU A 80 -5.58 8.16 -9.95
CA LEU A 80 -4.21 7.66 -9.98
C LEU A 80 -3.62 7.77 -11.37
N HIS A 81 -2.37 8.21 -11.49
CA HIS A 81 -1.60 8.10 -12.72
C HIS A 81 -0.10 7.95 -12.43
N ARG A 82 0.64 7.43 -13.39
CA ARG A 82 2.09 7.28 -13.25
C ARG A 82 2.78 8.63 -13.15
N HIS A 83 3.68 8.77 -12.18
CA HIS A 83 4.46 9.98 -11.99
C HIS A 83 5.63 10.04 -12.98
N TYR A 84 5.73 11.13 -13.76
CA TYR A 84 6.87 11.41 -14.62
C TYR A 84 6.94 12.93 -14.87
N PRO A 85 8.15 13.48 -15.21
CA PRO A 85 8.28 14.89 -15.54
C PRO A 85 7.38 15.29 -16.71
N GLY A 86 6.49 16.26 -16.49
CA GLY A 86 5.50 16.70 -17.48
C GLY A 86 4.22 15.87 -17.52
N ALA A 87 3.98 15.01 -16.54
CA ALA A 87 2.69 14.33 -16.41
C ALA A 87 1.53 15.35 -16.32
N PRO A 88 0.36 15.04 -16.91
CA PRO A 88 -0.80 15.92 -16.81
C PRO A 88 -1.26 16.06 -15.36
N THR A 89 -1.79 17.22 -15.01
CA THR A 89 -2.40 17.45 -13.69
C THR A 89 -3.74 16.71 -13.59
N MET A 90 -4.03 16.20 -12.40
CA MET A 90 -5.33 15.59 -12.09
C MET A 90 -6.30 16.69 -11.63
N ASP A 91 -6.89 17.42 -12.58
CA ASP A 91 -7.76 18.56 -12.25
C ASP A 91 -9.20 18.15 -11.91
N LYS A 92 -9.64 16.99 -12.42
CA LYS A 92 -10.99 16.48 -12.23
C LYS A 92 -11.00 14.99 -11.92
N CYS A 93 -11.95 14.58 -11.10
CA CYS A 93 -12.18 13.18 -10.82
C CYS A 93 -12.62 12.43 -12.10
N GLY A 94 -11.99 11.30 -12.38
CA GLY A 94 -12.31 10.47 -13.53
C GLY A 94 -13.75 9.94 -13.53
N ILE A 95 -14.37 9.78 -12.36
CA ILE A 95 -15.72 9.25 -12.21
C ILE A 95 -16.77 10.38 -12.18
N CYS A 96 -16.73 11.27 -11.18
CA CYS A 96 -17.80 12.23 -10.95
C CYS A 96 -17.50 13.66 -11.49
N GLN A 97 -16.34 13.87 -12.12
CA GLN A 97 -15.90 15.15 -12.68
C GLN A 97 -15.76 16.28 -11.63
N HIS A 98 -15.82 15.96 -10.34
CA HIS A 98 -15.56 16.92 -9.28
C HIS A 98 -14.14 17.47 -9.37
N THR A 99 -13.95 18.77 -9.13
CA THR A 99 -12.62 19.40 -9.17
C THR A 99 -11.75 18.87 -8.04
N LEU A 100 -10.55 18.41 -8.39
CA LEU A 100 -9.58 17.87 -7.44
C LEU A 100 -8.61 18.96 -6.99
N SER A 101 -8.30 18.97 -5.70
CA SER A 101 -7.31 19.91 -5.15
C SER A 101 -5.89 19.44 -5.41
N GLN A 102 -5.13 20.20 -6.18
CA GLN A 102 -3.72 19.92 -6.45
C GLN A 102 -2.86 19.88 -5.17
N LEU A 103 -3.27 20.59 -4.12
CA LEU A 103 -2.60 20.56 -2.81
C LEU A 103 -2.73 19.21 -2.09
N LYS A 104 -3.69 18.39 -2.50
CA LYS A 104 -3.94 17.06 -1.95
C LYS A 104 -3.35 15.91 -2.76
N VAL A 105 -2.79 16.22 -3.92
CA VAL A 105 -2.06 15.23 -4.71
C VAL A 105 -0.86 14.74 -3.92
N LYS A 106 -0.73 13.44 -3.79
CA LYS A 106 0.36 12.74 -3.12
C LYS A 106 1.06 11.84 -4.12
N THR A 107 2.34 11.56 -3.89
CA THR A 107 3.08 10.58 -4.68
C THR A 107 3.33 9.34 -3.85
N MET A 108 3.10 8.17 -4.41
CA MET A 108 3.46 6.88 -3.81
C MET A 108 4.56 6.20 -4.59
N ILE A 109 5.38 5.43 -3.86
CA ILE A 109 6.38 4.52 -4.41
C ILE A 109 5.78 3.11 -4.42
N LYS A 110 5.89 2.40 -5.54
CA LYS A 110 5.70 0.95 -5.60
C LYS A 110 7.00 0.27 -5.17
N PRO A 111 7.04 -0.39 -3.99
CA PRO A 111 8.28 -0.95 -3.44
C PRO A 111 8.62 -2.32 -4.05
N GLU A 112 8.75 -2.41 -5.37
CA GLU A 112 8.98 -3.65 -6.13
C GLU A 112 10.25 -4.40 -5.71
N TYR A 113 11.24 -3.67 -5.21
CA TYR A 113 12.53 -4.23 -4.82
C TYR A 113 12.58 -4.62 -3.34
N GLY A 114 11.47 -4.40 -2.61
CA GLY A 114 11.33 -4.74 -1.21
C GLY A 114 11.85 -3.70 -0.25
N PHE A 115 12.16 -4.16 0.96
CA PHE A 115 12.56 -3.33 2.08
C PHE A 115 13.85 -3.83 2.71
N ILE A 116 14.51 -3.00 3.50
CA ILE A 116 15.74 -3.36 4.20
C ILE A 116 15.58 -2.95 5.66
N ILE A 117 16.08 -3.79 6.57
CA ILE A 117 16.05 -3.52 8.01
C ILE A 117 17.01 -2.41 8.43
N SER A 118 16.75 -1.87 9.61
CA SER A 118 17.76 -1.11 10.38
C SER A 118 18.93 -2.02 10.73
N PRO A 119 20.17 -1.50 10.74
CA PRO A 119 21.34 -2.27 11.19
C PRO A 119 21.23 -2.77 12.63
N GLU A 120 20.40 -2.13 13.46
CA GLU A 120 20.17 -2.54 14.85
C GLU A 120 19.14 -3.68 14.93
N VAL A 121 19.65 -4.90 15.06
CA VAL A 121 18.83 -6.08 15.33
C VAL A 121 18.79 -6.34 16.83
N LYS A 122 17.61 -6.51 17.41
CA LYS A 122 17.39 -6.75 18.83
C LYS A 122 16.92 -8.19 19.07
N LYS A 123 17.15 -8.73 20.28
CA LYS A 123 16.48 -9.97 20.69
C LYS A 123 14.99 -9.72 20.79
N ALA A 124 14.20 -10.68 20.30
CA ALA A 124 12.76 -10.66 20.50
C ALA A 124 12.46 -10.71 22.00
N GLY A 125 11.69 -9.76 22.48
CA GLY A 125 11.19 -9.72 23.86
C GLY A 125 9.75 -10.22 23.93
N SER A 126 9.13 -10.12 25.10
CA SER A 126 7.72 -10.47 25.32
C SER A 126 6.72 -9.46 24.69
N LYS A 127 7.20 -8.30 24.27
CA LYS A 127 6.34 -7.27 23.64
C LYS A 127 6.01 -7.66 22.20
N LYS A 128 4.75 -7.49 21.82
CA LYS A 128 4.34 -7.65 20.42
C LYS A 128 5.09 -6.66 19.52
N PRO A 129 5.45 -7.08 18.30
CA PRO A 129 6.07 -6.19 17.33
C PRO A 129 5.14 -5.04 16.98
N ILE A 130 5.71 -3.88 16.76
CA ILE A 130 4.95 -2.70 16.36
C ILE A 130 4.46 -2.89 14.93
N ARG A 131 3.16 -2.89 14.75
CA ARG A 131 2.47 -2.82 13.46
C ARG A 131 1.61 -1.57 13.49
N THR A 132 2.12 -0.48 12.96
CA THR A 132 1.51 0.83 13.14
C THR A 132 0.68 1.25 11.92
N TYR A 133 0.86 0.59 10.78
CA TYR A 133 0.32 1.06 9.51
C TYR A 133 -0.59 0.03 8.87
N ARG A 134 -1.63 0.52 8.20
CA ARG A 134 -2.55 -0.31 7.43
C ARG A 134 -2.48 0.06 5.96
N GLY A 135 -2.57 -0.93 5.10
CA GLY A 135 -2.89 -0.72 3.70
C GLY A 135 -4.41 -0.48 3.59
N GLU A 136 -4.77 0.61 2.97
CA GLU A 136 -6.16 0.91 2.61
C GLU A 136 -6.36 0.48 1.16
N ILE A 137 -7.43 -0.29 0.91
CA ILE A 137 -7.76 -0.82 -0.41
C ILE A 137 -8.77 0.11 -1.07
N TYR A 138 -8.50 0.45 -2.32
CA TYR A 138 -9.36 1.27 -3.16
C TYR A 138 -9.70 0.53 -4.44
N TYR A 139 -10.95 0.58 -4.84
CA TYR A 139 -11.36 0.15 -6.16
C TYR A 139 -11.05 1.27 -7.17
N ILE A 140 -10.29 0.93 -8.20
CA ILE A 140 -9.87 1.88 -9.26
C ILE A 140 -10.20 1.34 -10.66
N GLY A 141 -10.84 0.17 -10.72
CA GLY A 141 -11.18 -0.51 -11.96
C GLY A 141 -12.24 0.21 -12.77
N GLU A 142 -12.31 -0.12 -14.06
CA GLU A 142 -13.22 0.48 -15.03
C GLU A 142 -14.39 -0.44 -15.38
N GLN A 143 -14.58 -1.57 -14.67
CA GLN A 143 -15.63 -2.56 -14.90
C GLN A 143 -15.70 -3.06 -16.37
N LYS A 144 -14.55 -3.27 -17.00
CA LYS A 144 -14.46 -3.60 -18.42
C LYS A 144 -14.84 -5.03 -18.74
N GLU A 145 -14.48 -5.96 -17.87
CA GLU A 145 -14.70 -7.40 -18.08
C GLU A 145 -15.79 -7.92 -17.13
N LEU A 146 -17.04 -7.57 -17.42
CA LEU A 146 -18.19 -8.04 -16.67
C LEU A 146 -18.39 -9.55 -16.89
N LEU A 147 -18.29 -10.35 -15.83
CA LEU A 147 -18.54 -11.79 -15.84
C LEU A 147 -20.01 -12.13 -15.58
N ASP A 148 -20.62 -11.45 -14.62
CA ASP A 148 -21.99 -11.73 -14.18
C ASP A 148 -22.61 -10.46 -13.56
N GLU A 149 -23.91 -10.27 -13.80
CA GLU A 149 -24.69 -9.20 -13.17
C GLU A 149 -26.05 -9.77 -12.77
N ARG A 150 -26.39 -9.64 -11.49
CA ARG A 150 -27.65 -10.15 -10.94
C ARG A 150 -28.30 -9.13 -10.02
N SER A 151 -29.54 -8.82 -10.28
CA SER A 151 -30.40 -8.19 -9.28
C SER A 151 -30.92 -9.27 -8.33
N LEU A 152 -30.46 -9.21 -7.11
CA LEU A 152 -31.00 -10.00 -6.02
C LEU A 152 -32.22 -9.25 -5.50
N SER A 153 -33.29 -9.97 -5.12
CA SER A 153 -34.53 -9.33 -4.65
C SER A 153 -34.23 -8.24 -3.59
N ILE A 154 -34.99 -7.12 -3.64
CA ILE A 154 -34.99 -6.06 -2.60
C ILE A 154 -33.78 -5.09 -2.70
N GLY A 155 -33.48 -4.60 -3.91
CA GLY A 155 -32.50 -3.50 -4.05
C GLY A 155 -31.07 -3.88 -3.72
N LEU A 156 -30.70 -5.11 -4.01
CA LEU A 156 -29.35 -5.63 -3.96
C LEU A 156 -28.92 -6.02 -5.38
N ASP A 157 -27.88 -5.39 -5.88
CA ASP A 157 -27.30 -5.71 -7.18
C ASP A 157 -25.88 -6.24 -6.99
N LEU A 158 -25.58 -7.36 -7.63
CA LEU A 158 -24.30 -8.02 -7.59
C LEU A 158 -23.68 -7.98 -8.99
N LYS A 159 -22.45 -7.51 -9.07
CA LYS A 159 -21.65 -7.51 -10.30
C LYS A 159 -20.31 -8.16 -10.04
N SER A 160 -19.96 -9.10 -10.88
CA SER A 160 -18.65 -9.76 -10.84
C SER A 160 -17.84 -9.39 -12.07
N MET A 161 -16.62 -8.93 -11.86
CA MET A 161 -15.66 -8.54 -12.89
C MET A 161 -14.44 -9.42 -12.80
N SER A 162 -13.89 -9.81 -13.93
CA SER A 162 -12.61 -10.50 -14.01
C SER A 162 -11.50 -9.51 -14.26
N ASN A 163 -10.35 -9.78 -13.64
CA ASN A 163 -9.10 -9.05 -13.89
C ASN A 163 -9.24 -7.51 -13.78
N ASP A 164 -10.05 -7.07 -12.84
CA ASP A 164 -10.25 -5.64 -12.58
C ASP A 164 -9.20 -5.09 -11.62
N GLU A 165 -9.08 -3.78 -11.47
CA GLU A 165 -7.95 -3.15 -10.83
C GLU A 165 -8.27 -2.57 -9.45
N LEU A 166 -7.42 -2.92 -8.49
CA LEU A 166 -7.42 -2.38 -7.13
C LEU A 166 -6.10 -1.66 -6.85
N ALA A 167 -6.15 -0.67 -5.98
CA ALA A 167 -4.98 -0.06 -5.37
C ALA A 167 -4.96 -0.32 -3.87
N VAL A 168 -3.79 -0.61 -3.34
CA VAL A 168 -3.55 -0.59 -1.90
C VAL A 168 -2.54 0.51 -1.58
N VAL A 169 -2.87 1.38 -0.64
CA VAL A 169 -2.02 2.51 -0.25
C VAL A 169 -1.84 2.48 1.27
N ASN A 170 -0.60 2.61 1.73
CA ASN A 170 -0.33 2.73 3.16
C ASN A 170 -0.92 4.03 3.71
N SER A 171 -1.62 3.95 4.82
CA SER A 171 -2.28 5.09 5.48
C SER A 171 -1.31 6.20 5.92
N SER A 172 -0.01 5.88 6.02
CA SER A 172 1.03 6.82 6.44
C SER A 172 1.81 7.39 5.26
N GLN A 173 2.39 8.56 5.49
CA GLN A 173 3.39 9.15 4.61
C GLN A 173 4.77 9.05 5.24
N PHE A 174 5.78 8.93 4.40
CA PHE A 174 7.17 8.75 4.79
C PHE A 174 8.03 9.86 4.20
N MET A 175 9.01 10.32 4.97
CA MET A 175 10.11 11.12 4.47
C MET A 175 11.17 10.15 3.96
N VAL A 176 11.39 10.13 2.66
CA VAL A 176 12.25 9.15 1.98
C VAL A 176 13.49 9.84 1.43
N CYS A 177 14.66 9.29 1.72
CA CYS A 177 15.90 9.70 1.09
C CYS A 177 15.97 9.12 -0.33
N PRO A 178 16.01 9.94 -1.39
CA PRO A 178 16.04 9.43 -2.76
C PRO A 178 17.36 8.72 -3.12
N TYR A 179 18.42 8.88 -2.33
CA TYR A 179 19.71 8.26 -2.58
C TYR A 179 19.88 6.87 -2.00
N CYS A 180 19.47 6.66 -0.73
CA CYS A 180 19.71 5.40 -0.05
C CYS A 180 18.44 4.66 0.37
N GLY A 181 17.27 5.27 0.19
CA GLY A 181 15.98 4.69 0.56
C GLY A 181 15.66 4.76 2.05
N PHE A 182 16.52 5.39 2.89
CA PHE A 182 16.20 5.63 4.29
C PHE A 182 14.84 6.31 4.41
N SER A 183 14.00 5.81 5.31
CA SER A 183 12.63 6.29 5.42
C SER A 183 12.20 6.39 6.88
N GLU A 184 11.53 7.47 7.20
CA GLU A 184 10.89 7.71 8.50
C GLU A 184 9.46 8.19 8.29
N VAL A 185 8.58 7.89 9.26
CA VAL A 185 7.21 8.38 9.24
C VAL A 185 7.20 9.91 9.33
N SER A 186 6.42 10.53 8.47
CA SER A 186 6.21 11.97 8.49
C SER A 186 5.18 12.34 9.56
N SER A 187 5.62 12.50 10.81
CA SER A 187 4.75 12.81 11.93
C SER A 187 4.48 14.32 12.14
N ASP A 188 5.26 15.21 11.50
CA ASP A 188 5.12 16.64 11.69
C ASP A 188 5.53 17.42 10.44
N PHE A 189 4.58 18.18 9.90
CA PHE A 189 4.77 18.97 8.68
C PHE A 189 5.73 20.16 8.84
N SER A 190 6.02 20.55 10.07
CA SER A 190 6.80 21.76 10.38
C SER A 190 8.29 21.51 10.66
N LYS A 191 8.70 20.27 10.85
CA LYS A 191 10.09 19.92 11.25
C LYS A 191 10.79 19.09 10.19
N GLN A 192 10.99 19.65 9.01
CA GLN A 192 11.97 19.14 8.04
C GLN A 192 13.40 19.40 8.58
N LYS A 193 13.74 18.83 9.72
CA LYS A 193 15.14 18.77 10.14
C LYS A 193 15.82 17.69 9.33
N ILE A 194 16.71 18.12 8.46
CA ILE A 194 17.69 17.28 7.79
C ILE A 194 18.38 16.44 8.85
N LYS A 195 18.10 15.14 8.87
CA LYS A 195 18.73 14.21 9.80
C LYS A 195 19.90 13.55 9.09
N THR A 196 21.08 13.64 9.70
CA THR A 196 22.20 12.78 9.31
C THR A 196 21.78 11.33 9.49
N HIS A 197 21.91 10.54 8.46
CA HIS A 197 21.54 9.12 8.45
C HIS A 197 22.59 8.32 7.70
N ASN A 198 22.58 7.01 7.90
CA ASN A 198 23.45 6.09 7.19
C ASN A 198 22.67 5.40 6.06
N ALA A 199 23.37 5.03 5.01
CA ALA A 199 22.87 4.12 3.99
C ALA A 199 22.81 2.67 4.55
N PRO A 200 22.13 1.73 3.89
CA PRO A 200 22.01 0.35 4.36
C PRO A 200 23.37 -0.33 4.63
N ASN A 201 24.41 0.01 3.87
CA ASN A 201 25.78 -0.51 4.03
C ASN A 201 26.54 0.13 5.20
N GLY A 202 25.89 0.90 6.06
CA GLY A 202 26.48 1.55 7.24
C GLY A 202 27.25 2.84 6.95
N ARG A 203 27.49 3.20 5.68
CA ARG A 203 28.20 4.44 5.33
C ARG A 203 27.29 5.65 5.53
N LYS A 204 27.86 6.77 5.95
CA LYS A 204 27.14 8.03 6.09
C LYS A 204 26.55 8.44 4.72
N CYS A 205 25.26 8.67 4.67
CA CYS A 205 24.62 9.26 3.50
C CYS A 205 24.80 10.78 3.54
N LEU A 206 25.28 11.34 2.43
CA LEU A 206 25.53 12.79 2.31
C LEU A 206 24.31 13.55 1.78
N ASN A 207 23.21 12.84 1.46
CA ASN A 207 22.02 13.49 0.99
C ASN A 207 21.27 14.17 2.14
N GLU A 208 20.96 15.43 1.95
CA GLU A 208 20.26 16.27 2.92
C GLU A 208 18.80 16.54 2.56
N THR A 209 18.36 16.10 1.40
CA THR A 209 16.99 16.31 0.92
C THR A 209 16.18 15.03 1.04
N PHE A 210 15.02 15.16 1.67
CA PHE A 210 14.03 14.09 1.75
C PHE A 210 12.79 14.47 0.96
N THR A 211 12.18 13.48 0.33
CA THR A 211 10.90 13.64 -0.36
C THR A 211 9.81 12.95 0.43
N ARG A 212 8.63 13.58 0.49
CA ARG A 212 7.46 12.97 1.11
C ARG A 212 6.81 12.03 0.12
N LYS A 213 6.70 10.77 0.51
CA LYS A 213 6.11 9.71 -0.32
C LYS A 213 5.16 8.86 0.52
N SER A 214 4.13 8.35 -0.11
CA SER A 214 3.38 7.20 0.37
C SER A 214 3.99 5.91 -0.19
N ILE A 215 3.53 4.77 0.28
CA ILE A 215 3.87 3.46 -0.28
C ILE A 215 2.57 2.84 -0.75
N GLY A 216 2.54 2.33 -1.97
CA GLY A 216 1.34 1.76 -2.56
C GLY A 216 1.64 0.80 -3.69
N HIS A 217 0.60 0.12 -4.15
CA HIS A 217 0.68 -0.85 -5.24
C HIS A 217 -0.68 -0.98 -5.91
N THR A 218 -0.69 -1.08 -7.23
CA THR A 218 -1.88 -1.47 -7.99
C THR A 218 -1.75 -2.91 -8.43
N PHE A 219 -2.84 -3.65 -8.41
CA PHE A 219 -2.87 -5.05 -8.82
C PHE A 219 -4.22 -5.40 -9.43
N LYS A 220 -4.22 -6.44 -10.26
CA LYS A 220 -5.41 -6.96 -10.89
C LYS A 220 -5.89 -8.21 -10.20
N THR A 221 -7.20 -8.30 -10.00
CA THR A 221 -7.85 -9.45 -9.38
C THR A 221 -9.30 -9.56 -9.85
N ASP A 222 -9.94 -10.67 -9.56
CA ASP A 222 -11.38 -10.76 -9.72
C ASP A 222 -12.06 -9.98 -8.61
N VAL A 223 -13.06 -9.19 -8.99
CA VAL A 223 -13.76 -8.28 -8.07
C VAL A 223 -15.26 -8.56 -8.16
N THR A 224 -15.89 -8.70 -6.99
CA THR A 224 -17.34 -8.74 -6.88
C THR A 224 -17.81 -7.54 -6.09
N THR A 225 -18.66 -6.71 -6.71
CA THR A 225 -19.31 -5.59 -6.04
C THR A 225 -20.72 -5.98 -5.63
N LEU A 226 -21.11 -5.62 -4.42
CA LEU A 226 -22.49 -5.69 -3.95
C LEU A 226 -22.98 -4.27 -3.72
N SER A 227 -23.94 -3.85 -4.53
CA SER A 227 -24.59 -2.55 -4.38
C SER A 227 -25.88 -2.70 -3.58
N VAL A 228 -26.08 -1.83 -2.61
CA VAL A 228 -27.26 -1.81 -1.74
C VAL A 228 -28.00 -0.50 -1.96
N ASN A 229 -29.23 -0.55 -2.48
CA ASN A 229 -30.03 0.63 -2.80
C ASN A 229 -30.69 1.29 -1.57
N ASN A 230 -30.10 1.10 -0.38
CA ASN A 230 -30.55 1.70 0.86
C ASN A 230 -29.35 2.40 1.55
N TYR A 231 -29.63 3.51 2.21
CA TYR A 231 -28.62 4.15 3.05
C TYR A 231 -28.20 3.22 4.20
N LEU A 232 -26.90 2.97 4.31
CA LEU A 232 -26.30 2.22 5.40
C LEU A 232 -25.34 3.13 6.16
N SER A 233 -25.35 3.05 7.49
CA SER A 233 -24.25 3.66 8.25
C SER A 233 -22.94 2.87 8.01
N TRP A 234 -21.80 3.50 8.29
CA TRP A 234 -20.50 2.85 8.18
C TRP A 234 -20.44 1.55 8.98
N GLU A 235 -20.99 1.55 10.19
CA GLU A 235 -21.01 0.37 11.07
C GLU A 235 -21.85 -0.77 10.48
N GLN A 236 -22.98 -0.43 9.86
CA GLN A 236 -23.83 -1.41 9.19
C GLN A 236 -23.12 -1.98 7.95
N ALA A 237 -22.52 -1.12 7.12
CA ALA A 237 -21.80 -1.54 5.93
C ALA A 237 -20.62 -2.45 6.27
N TYR A 238 -19.80 -2.11 7.27
CA TYR A 238 -18.72 -2.97 7.75
C TYR A 238 -19.24 -4.29 8.33
N SER A 239 -20.35 -4.27 9.07
CA SER A 239 -20.94 -5.49 9.61
C SER A 239 -21.39 -6.45 8.51
N ILE A 240 -22.00 -5.91 7.45
CA ILE A 240 -22.39 -6.69 6.26
C ILE A 240 -21.15 -7.24 5.56
N LEU A 241 -20.14 -6.39 5.32
CA LEU A 241 -18.89 -6.80 4.68
C LEU A 241 -18.23 -7.97 5.41
N TYR A 242 -18.05 -7.86 6.73
CA TYR A 242 -17.43 -8.93 7.52
C TYR A 242 -18.27 -10.21 7.55
N ALA A 243 -19.59 -10.08 7.62
CA ALA A 243 -20.50 -11.24 7.57
C ALA A 243 -20.41 -11.94 6.21
N MET A 244 -20.31 -11.19 5.12
CA MET A 244 -20.14 -11.74 3.77
C MET A 244 -18.80 -12.45 3.62
N LEU A 245 -17.70 -11.83 4.02
CA LEU A 245 -16.37 -12.43 3.94
C LEU A 245 -16.27 -13.72 4.74
N GLU A 246 -16.85 -13.76 5.94
CA GLU A 246 -16.93 -14.97 6.74
C GLU A 246 -17.86 -16.03 6.11
N GLY A 247 -18.97 -15.61 5.55
CA GLY A 247 -19.90 -16.48 4.84
C GLY A 247 -19.27 -17.10 3.59
N LEU A 248 -18.54 -16.32 2.79
CA LEU A 248 -17.80 -16.79 1.62
C LEU A 248 -16.72 -17.80 2.00
N SER A 249 -15.92 -17.50 3.02
CA SER A 249 -14.89 -18.40 3.53
C SER A 249 -15.47 -19.78 3.90
N LYS A 250 -16.60 -19.80 4.60
CA LYS A 250 -17.29 -21.04 4.99
C LYS A 250 -17.95 -21.75 3.82
N ALA A 251 -18.64 -21.01 2.95
CA ALA A 251 -19.40 -21.59 1.84
C ALA A 251 -18.49 -22.27 0.81
N PHE A 252 -17.32 -21.66 0.54
CA PHE A 252 -16.38 -22.15 -0.46
C PHE A 252 -15.18 -22.90 0.13
N SER A 253 -15.10 -23.06 1.45
CA SER A 253 -13.98 -23.72 2.14
C SER A 253 -12.62 -23.12 1.79
N ILE A 254 -12.57 -21.80 1.67
CA ILE A 254 -11.34 -21.00 1.43
C ILE A 254 -10.88 -20.34 2.73
N GLU A 255 -9.60 -20.06 2.85
CA GLU A 255 -9.10 -19.33 4.01
C GLU A 255 -9.62 -17.89 4.05
N ARG A 256 -9.91 -17.38 5.25
CA ARG A 256 -10.41 -16.00 5.42
C ARG A 256 -9.45 -14.95 4.84
N ASN A 257 -8.15 -15.26 4.77
CA ASN A 257 -7.11 -14.39 4.24
C ASN A 257 -7.03 -14.39 2.71
N ASP A 258 -7.73 -15.31 2.03
CA ASP A 258 -7.75 -15.40 0.57
C ASP A 258 -8.78 -14.43 -0.04
N VAL A 259 -9.65 -13.86 0.78
CA VAL A 259 -10.67 -12.88 0.38
C VAL A 259 -10.58 -11.65 1.27
N ASP A 260 -10.65 -10.50 0.67
CA ASP A 260 -10.69 -9.21 1.36
C ASP A 260 -11.78 -8.32 0.73
N GLY A 261 -12.10 -7.22 1.36
CA GLY A 261 -13.12 -6.32 0.86
C GLY A 261 -13.00 -4.93 1.42
N THR A 262 -13.48 -3.99 0.65
CA THR A 262 -13.56 -2.57 1.01
C THR A 262 -14.98 -2.06 0.78
N ILE A 263 -15.29 -0.93 1.37
CA ILE A 263 -16.57 -0.25 1.19
C ILE A 263 -16.31 0.99 0.36
N ASP A 264 -17.08 1.15 -0.69
CA ASP A 264 -17.12 2.36 -1.49
C ASP A 264 -18.55 2.91 -1.51
N TYR A 265 -18.70 4.21 -1.38
CA TYR A 265 -20.01 4.85 -1.50
C TYR A 265 -20.17 5.38 -2.92
N ILE A 266 -20.96 4.70 -3.70
CA ILE A 266 -21.45 5.19 -4.99
C ILE A 266 -22.90 5.61 -4.77
N TYR A 267 -23.16 6.90 -4.72
CA TYR A 267 -24.52 7.39 -4.85
C TYR A 267 -24.91 7.36 -6.34
N SER A 268 -25.93 6.61 -6.64
CA SER A 268 -26.59 6.60 -7.95
C SER A 268 -27.54 7.78 -8.11
#